data_d7759135f6b03822d76473db153bb570
#
_entry.id   d7759135f6b03822d76473db153bb570
#
_cell.length_a   1.000
_cell.length_b   1.000
_cell.length_c   1.000
_cell.angle_alpha   90.00
_cell.angle_beta   90.00
_cell.angle_gamma   90.00
#
_symmetry.space_group_name_H-M   'P 1'
#
loop_
_entity.id
_entity.type
_entity.pdbx_description
1 polymer ?
#
loop_
_entity_poly.entity_id
_entity_poly.type
_entity_poly.pdbx_seq_one_letter_code
_entity_poly.pdbx_strand_id
1 'polypeptide(L)'
;QREFAIQAQRKTEQQFNPIEDSLRKEILGYKSEIANLATSKDSLYAAFIGEAEGTRGTNKLGKGPVFKEKKQQFDKVEQDWKSLQAKYQPLIDEREQQILKNKAMRDTAVANAQPTINNYDGLMARLDGLSKLPQLPSIFIMLLFICIETAPVLSKLFSDKGPYDEKLKNIEHEIEL
;
A
#
# COMPACT_ATOMS: atom_id res chain seq x y z
N GLN A 1 9.26 17.39 3.25
CA GLN A 1 7.98 17.03 3.91
C GLN A 1 7.10 16.15 3.02
N ARG A 2 6.81 16.57 1.78
CA ARG A 2 5.97 15.78 0.85
C ARG A 2 6.54 14.39 0.57
N GLU A 3 7.85 14.26 0.39
CA GLU A 3 8.48 12.97 0.12
C GLU A 3 8.40 12.00 1.31
N PHE A 4 8.58 12.48 2.54
CA PHE A 4 8.44 11.65 3.74
C PHE A 4 7.00 11.17 3.95
N ALA A 5 6.02 12.05 3.70
CA ALA A 5 4.61 11.67 3.73
C ALA A 5 4.30 10.59 2.69
N ILE A 6 4.78 10.76 1.47
CA ILE A 6 4.62 9.78 0.38
C ILE A 6 5.31 8.46 0.71
N GLN A 7 6.50 8.48 1.30
CA GLN A 7 7.20 7.25 1.70
C GLN A 7 6.50 6.54 2.84
N ALA A 8 6.03 7.27 3.86
CA ALA A 8 5.25 6.69 4.96
C ALA A 8 3.96 6.06 4.46
N GLN A 9 3.24 6.76 3.57
CA GLN A 9 2.03 6.25 2.95
C GLN A 9 2.31 4.99 2.12
N ARG A 10 3.32 5.00 1.25
CA ARG A 10 3.72 3.83 0.45
C ARG A 10 4.08 2.62 1.32
N LYS A 11 4.83 2.84 2.41
CA LYS A 11 5.19 1.78 3.34
C LYS A 11 3.95 1.18 4.00
N THR A 12 2.99 2.01 4.39
CA THR A 12 1.72 1.57 4.96
C THR A 12 0.90 0.80 3.92
N GLU A 13 0.78 1.31 2.70
CA GLU A 13 0.10 0.62 1.60
C GLU A 13 0.72 -0.74 1.28
N GLN A 14 2.04 -0.84 1.20
CA GLN A 14 2.76 -2.10 0.97
C GLN A 14 2.50 -3.13 2.07
N GLN A 15 2.24 -2.71 3.29
CA GLN A 15 1.99 -3.59 4.42
C GLN A 15 0.54 -4.09 4.46
N PHE A 16 -0.44 -3.24 4.14
CA PHE A 16 -1.88 -3.54 4.31
C PHE A 16 -2.57 -4.01 3.02
N ASN A 17 -2.16 -3.51 1.85
CA ASN A 17 -2.79 -3.87 0.58
C ASN A 17 -2.72 -5.36 0.23
N PRO A 18 -1.59 -6.08 0.42
CA PRO A 18 -1.55 -7.52 0.10
C PRO A 18 -2.54 -8.35 0.91
N ILE A 19 -2.79 -7.95 2.16
CA ILE A 19 -3.77 -8.63 3.04
C ILE A 19 -5.18 -8.39 2.51
N GLU A 20 -5.50 -7.14 2.17
CA GLU A 20 -6.81 -6.78 1.60
C GLU A 20 -7.06 -7.48 0.26
N ASP A 21 -6.07 -7.53 -0.62
CA ASP A 21 -6.15 -8.19 -1.93
C ASP A 21 -6.39 -9.70 -1.79
N SER A 22 -5.71 -10.35 -0.85
CA SER A 22 -5.92 -11.77 -0.54
C SER A 22 -7.35 -12.04 -0.07
N LEU A 23 -7.86 -11.25 0.88
CA LEU A 23 -9.21 -11.39 1.39
C LEU A 23 -10.27 -11.14 0.30
N ARG A 24 -10.07 -10.15 -0.55
CA ARG A 24 -10.94 -9.86 -1.71
C ARG A 24 -10.96 -11.02 -2.70
N LYS A 25 -9.82 -11.64 -2.94
CA LYS A 25 -9.70 -12.80 -3.83
C LYS A 25 -10.47 -14.00 -3.28
N GLU A 26 -10.41 -14.27 -1.96
CA GLU A 26 -11.20 -15.31 -1.31
C GLU A 26 -12.71 -15.05 -1.47
N ILE A 27 -13.17 -13.81 -1.16
CA ILE A 27 -14.56 -13.41 -1.32
C ILE A 27 -15.03 -13.60 -2.78
N LEU A 28 -14.21 -13.20 -3.75
CA LEU A 28 -14.53 -13.37 -5.16
C LEU A 28 -14.67 -14.86 -5.54
N GLY A 29 -13.81 -15.72 -4.99
CA GLY A 29 -13.90 -17.16 -5.13
C GLY A 29 -15.24 -17.70 -4.66
N TYR A 30 -15.63 -17.41 -3.43
CA TYR A 30 -16.92 -17.84 -2.86
C TYR A 30 -18.13 -17.32 -3.64
N LYS A 31 -18.12 -16.04 -4.02
CA LYS A 31 -19.18 -15.43 -4.83
C LYS A 31 -19.26 -16.06 -6.23
N SER A 32 -18.12 -16.41 -6.83
CA SER A 32 -18.06 -17.09 -8.13
C SER A 32 -18.66 -18.49 -8.07
N GLU A 33 -18.36 -19.28 -7.04
CA GLU A 33 -18.94 -20.64 -6.88
C GLU A 33 -20.47 -20.58 -6.70
N ILE A 34 -20.96 -19.65 -5.87
CA ILE A 34 -22.41 -19.42 -5.69
C ILE A 34 -23.07 -19.01 -7.02
N ALA A 35 -22.42 -18.11 -7.79
CA ALA A 35 -22.95 -17.63 -9.05
C ALA A 35 -23.00 -18.73 -10.12
N ASN A 36 -21.97 -19.59 -10.19
CA ASN A 36 -21.93 -20.72 -11.12
C ASN A 36 -23.08 -21.70 -10.84
N LEU A 37 -23.33 -22.01 -9.58
CA LEU A 37 -24.41 -22.90 -9.20
C LEU A 37 -25.77 -22.25 -9.40
N ALA A 38 -25.91 -20.93 -9.17
CA ALA A 38 -27.12 -20.17 -9.50
C ALA A 38 -27.44 -20.22 -11.00
N THR A 39 -26.44 -20.04 -11.86
CA THR A 39 -26.60 -20.13 -13.32
C THR A 39 -27.08 -21.53 -13.74
N SER A 40 -26.52 -22.59 -13.14
CA SER A 40 -26.94 -23.97 -13.38
C SER A 40 -28.38 -24.20 -12.93
N LYS A 41 -28.76 -23.70 -11.76
CA LYS A 41 -30.13 -23.75 -11.22
C LYS A 41 -31.11 -23.06 -12.17
N ASP A 42 -30.80 -21.85 -12.63
CA ASP A 42 -31.69 -21.06 -13.52
C ASP A 42 -31.82 -21.74 -14.90
N SER A 43 -30.77 -22.36 -15.41
CA SER A 43 -30.82 -23.15 -16.65
C SER A 43 -31.75 -24.36 -16.50
N LEU A 44 -31.66 -25.09 -15.39
CA LEU A 44 -32.53 -26.24 -15.10
C LEU A 44 -33.99 -25.80 -14.87
N TYR A 45 -34.18 -24.65 -14.22
CA TYR A 45 -35.52 -24.04 -14.08
C TYR A 45 -36.15 -23.80 -15.44
N ALA A 46 -35.43 -23.12 -16.33
CA ALA A 46 -35.91 -22.87 -17.68
C ALA A 46 -36.18 -24.16 -18.47
N ALA A 47 -35.38 -25.21 -18.22
CA ALA A 47 -35.54 -26.50 -18.89
C ALA A 47 -36.78 -27.26 -18.46
N PHE A 48 -37.10 -27.33 -17.14
CA PHE A 48 -38.28 -28.04 -16.67
C PHE A 48 -39.57 -27.25 -16.91
N ILE A 49 -39.54 -25.92 -16.84
CA ILE A 49 -40.70 -25.07 -17.20
C ILE A 49 -40.99 -25.20 -18.68
N GLY A 50 -39.98 -25.10 -19.54
CA GLY A 50 -40.17 -25.28 -21.00
C GLY A 50 -40.70 -26.69 -21.37
N GLU A 51 -40.39 -27.73 -20.60
CA GLU A 51 -40.98 -29.06 -20.76
C GLU A 51 -42.45 -29.06 -20.35
N ALA A 52 -42.81 -28.42 -19.24
CA ALA A 52 -44.19 -28.31 -18.78
C ALA A 52 -45.10 -27.58 -19.79
N GLU A 53 -44.58 -26.52 -20.40
CA GLU A 53 -45.26 -25.70 -21.39
C GLU A 53 -45.23 -26.30 -22.79
N GLY A 54 -44.47 -27.36 -23.05
CA GLY A 54 -44.27 -27.96 -24.34
C GLY A 54 -43.46 -27.10 -25.32
N THR A 55 -42.72 -26.11 -24.83
CA THR A 55 -41.89 -25.22 -25.64
C THR A 55 -40.48 -25.75 -25.85
N ARG A 56 -40.05 -26.69 -25.02
CA ARG A 56 -38.72 -27.34 -25.08
C ARG A 56 -38.81 -28.81 -24.70
N GLY A 57 -37.82 -29.59 -25.17
CA GLY A 57 -37.72 -31.00 -24.86
C GLY A 57 -38.62 -31.85 -25.67
N THR A 58 -39.62 -32.54 -25.09
CA THR A 58 -40.53 -33.43 -25.78
C THR A 58 -41.57 -32.74 -26.65
N ASN A 59 -41.65 -31.42 -26.55
CA ASN A 59 -42.67 -30.56 -27.23
C ASN A 59 -44.14 -31.01 -26.98
N LYS A 60 -44.37 -31.68 -25.85
CA LYS A 60 -45.71 -32.10 -25.41
C LYS A 60 -46.06 -31.33 -24.13
N LEU A 61 -47.18 -30.67 -24.13
CA LEU A 61 -47.71 -30.00 -22.96
C LEU A 61 -48.00 -31.02 -21.85
N GLY A 62 -47.52 -30.76 -20.64
CA GLY A 62 -47.86 -31.55 -19.48
C GLY A 62 -46.71 -31.95 -18.59
N LYS A 63 -47.04 -32.58 -17.47
CA LYS A 63 -46.08 -32.98 -16.42
C LYS A 63 -45.70 -34.47 -16.51
N GLY A 64 -45.22 -34.88 -17.69
CA GLY A 64 -44.81 -36.24 -17.98
C GLY A 64 -43.55 -36.71 -17.21
N PRO A 65 -43.04 -37.92 -17.47
CA PRO A 65 -41.85 -38.47 -16.80
C PRO A 65 -40.63 -37.56 -16.94
N VAL A 66 -40.38 -36.99 -18.14
CA VAL A 66 -39.26 -36.09 -18.40
C VAL A 66 -39.35 -34.80 -17.60
N PHE A 67 -40.55 -34.25 -17.44
CA PHE A 67 -40.76 -33.12 -16.56
C PHE A 67 -40.40 -33.45 -15.11
N LYS A 68 -40.82 -34.61 -14.61
CA LYS A 68 -40.53 -35.04 -13.22
C LYS A 68 -39.02 -35.18 -13.00
N GLU A 69 -38.30 -35.79 -13.96
CA GLU A 69 -36.87 -35.95 -13.89
C GLU A 69 -36.13 -34.59 -13.89
N LYS A 70 -36.47 -33.69 -14.81
CA LYS A 70 -35.88 -32.35 -14.87
C LYS A 70 -36.18 -31.55 -13.60
N LYS A 71 -37.41 -31.67 -13.07
CA LYS A 71 -37.78 -31.02 -11.81
C LYS A 71 -36.96 -31.58 -10.64
N GLN A 72 -36.74 -32.89 -10.57
CA GLN A 72 -35.92 -33.48 -9.52
C GLN A 72 -34.45 -33.02 -9.59
N GLN A 73 -33.91 -32.89 -10.81
CA GLN A 73 -32.58 -32.33 -11.00
C GLN A 73 -32.52 -30.84 -10.53
N PHE A 74 -33.52 -30.03 -10.86
CA PHE A 74 -33.62 -28.66 -10.37
C PHE A 74 -33.71 -28.63 -8.86
N ASP A 75 -34.62 -29.38 -8.24
CA ASP A 75 -34.81 -29.42 -6.79
C ASP A 75 -33.49 -29.76 -6.04
N LYS A 76 -32.71 -30.68 -6.59
CA LYS A 76 -31.37 -31.06 -6.07
C LYS A 76 -30.40 -29.89 -6.16
N VAL A 77 -30.26 -29.28 -7.33
CA VAL A 77 -29.33 -28.15 -7.53
C VAL A 77 -29.75 -26.91 -6.73
N GLU A 78 -31.05 -26.68 -6.57
CA GLU A 78 -31.58 -25.63 -5.70
C GLU A 78 -31.20 -25.87 -4.23
N GLN A 79 -31.27 -27.11 -3.77
CA GLN A 79 -30.85 -27.47 -2.42
C GLN A 79 -29.34 -27.30 -2.22
N ASP A 80 -28.54 -27.74 -3.21
CA ASP A 80 -27.09 -27.58 -3.21
C ASP A 80 -26.71 -26.10 -3.20
N TRP A 81 -27.39 -25.25 -3.99
CA TRP A 81 -27.18 -23.82 -4.01
C TRP A 81 -27.50 -23.16 -2.65
N LYS A 82 -28.64 -23.51 -2.05
CA LYS A 82 -29.01 -23.00 -0.71
C LYS A 82 -28.00 -23.40 0.36
N SER A 83 -27.53 -24.65 0.31
CA SER A 83 -26.53 -25.14 1.28
C SER A 83 -25.18 -24.45 1.09
N LEU A 84 -24.76 -24.23 -0.15
CA LEU A 84 -23.53 -23.53 -0.50
C LEU A 84 -23.59 -22.05 -0.08
N GLN A 85 -24.71 -21.39 -0.32
CA GLN A 85 -24.94 -20.01 0.12
C GLN A 85 -24.90 -19.90 1.63
N ALA A 86 -25.60 -20.80 2.35
CA ALA A 86 -25.58 -20.81 3.80
C ALA A 86 -24.18 -21.05 4.39
N LYS A 87 -23.37 -21.85 3.72
CA LYS A 87 -21.98 -22.11 4.11
C LYS A 87 -21.06 -20.92 3.85
N TYR A 88 -21.17 -20.28 2.67
CA TYR A 88 -20.24 -19.24 2.28
C TYR A 88 -20.61 -17.84 2.74
N GLN A 89 -21.90 -17.56 2.97
CA GLN A 89 -22.32 -16.22 3.42
C GLN A 89 -21.61 -15.79 4.72
N PRO A 90 -21.56 -16.61 5.79
CA PRO A 90 -20.86 -16.21 7.01
C PRO A 90 -19.35 -16.03 6.80
N LEU A 91 -18.74 -16.80 5.89
CA LEU A 91 -17.32 -16.63 5.55
C LEU A 91 -17.07 -15.32 4.79
N ILE A 92 -17.96 -14.95 3.87
CA ILE A 92 -17.90 -13.68 3.15
C ILE A 92 -18.02 -12.53 4.15
N ASP A 93 -19.02 -12.58 5.03
CA ASP A 93 -19.26 -11.54 6.06
C ASP A 93 -18.05 -11.39 6.99
N GLU A 94 -17.44 -12.50 7.41
CA GLU A 94 -16.21 -12.49 8.22
C GLU A 94 -15.04 -11.83 7.47
N ARG A 95 -14.82 -12.16 6.19
CA ARG A 95 -13.75 -11.56 5.40
C ARG A 95 -14.00 -10.07 5.13
N GLU A 96 -15.24 -9.66 4.90
CA GLU A 96 -15.61 -8.26 4.77
C GLU A 96 -15.34 -7.48 6.07
N GLN A 97 -15.62 -8.06 7.23
CA GLN A 97 -15.27 -7.47 8.53
C GLN A 97 -13.75 -7.37 8.73
N GLN A 98 -12.99 -8.38 8.31
CA GLN A 98 -11.53 -8.35 8.35
C GLN A 98 -10.96 -7.23 7.47
N ILE A 99 -11.54 -6.99 6.28
CA ILE A 99 -11.18 -5.88 5.40
C ILE A 99 -11.45 -4.54 6.08
N LEU A 100 -12.62 -4.37 6.71
CA LEU A 100 -12.96 -3.15 7.45
C LEU A 100 -11.99 -2.89 8.60
N LYS A 101 -11.67 -3.92 9.38
CA LYS A 101 -10.68 -3.83 10.46
C LYS A 101 -9.28 -3.48 9.94
N ASN A 102 -8.86 -4.10 8.84
CA ASN A 102 -7.58 -3.81 8.21
C ASN A 102 -7.50 -2.34 7.74
N LYS A 103 -8.58 -1.83 7.13
CA LYS A 103 -8.68 -0.40 6.74
C LYS A 103 -8.59 0.53 7.94
N ALA A 104 -9.31 0.24 9.02
CA ALA A 104 -9.25 1.06 10.23
C ALA A 104 -7.85 1.08 10.85
N MET A 105 -7.15 -0.07 10.87
CA MET A 105 -5.75 -0.16 11.32
C MET A 105 -4.81 0.64 10.42
N ARG A 106 -4.99 0.56 9.10
CA ARG A 106 -4.23 1.35 8.12
C ARG A 106 -4.44 2.86 8.36
N ASP A 107 -5.68 3.29 8.48
CA ASP A 107 -6.03 4.71 8.68
C ASP A 107 -5.46 5.23 10.01
N THR A 108 -5.49 4.41 11.06
CA THR A 108 -4.84 4.71 12.35
C THR A 108 -3.32 4.79 12.20
N ALA A 109 -2.69 3.89 11.46
CA ALA A 109 -1.25 3.92 11.22
C ALA A 109 -0.82 5.17 10.44
N VAL A 110 -1.61 5.58 9.43
CA VAL A 110 -1.40 6.83 8.68
C VAL A 110 -1.56 8.05 9.60
N ALA A 111 -2.63 8.09 10.41
CA ALA A 111 -2.88 9.18 11.35
C ALA A 111 -1.77 9.30 12.40
N ASN A 112 -1.27 8.19 12.93
CA ASN A 112 -0.15 8.18 13.89
C ASN A 112 1.20 8.58 13.27
N ALA A 113 1.39 8.35 11.97
CA ALA A 113 2.58 8.80 11.25
C ALA A 113 2.57 10.31 10.97
N GLN A 114 1.39 10.94 10.92
CA GLN A 114 1.23 12.36 10.59
C GLN A 114 1.91 13.31 11.60
N PRO A 115 1.81 13.13 12.93
CA PRO A 115 2.51 13.97 13.89
C PRO A 115 4.04 13.89 13.75
N THR A 116 4.57 12.72 13.44
CA THR A 116 6.00 12.51 13.19
C THR A 116 6.44 13.29 11.95
N ILE A 117 5.63 13.31 10.90
CA ILE A 117 5.87 14.04 9.66
C ILE A 117 5.82 15.56 9.92
N ASN A 118 4.87 16.04 10.71
CA ASN A 118 4.72 17.47 11.05
C ASN A 118 5.83 17.98 11.96
N ASN A 119 6.37 17.14 12.85
CA ASN A 119 7.49 17.49 13.74
C ASN A 119 8.87 17.42 13.05
N TYR A 120 8.93 16.96 11.82
CA TYR A 120 10.16 16.87 11.02
C TYR A 120 10.57 18.20 10.37
N ASP A 121 10.18 19.34 10.95
CA ASP A 121 10.49 20.69 10.42
C ASP A 121 11.75 21.33 11.03
N GLY A 122 12.42 20.62 11.93
CA GLY A 122 13.59 21.14 12.65
C GLY A 122 14.92 20.79 11.96
N LEU A 123 15.98 21.49 12.43
CA LEU A 123 17.38 21.22 12.04
C LEU A 123 17.76 19.75 12.22
N MET A 124 17.28 19.11 13.29
CA MET A 124 17.51 17.69 13.59
C MET A 124 16.96 16.75 12.52
N ALA A 125 15.79 17.05 11.97
CA ALA A 125 15.22 16.24 10.89
C ALA A 125 16.01 16.38 9.58
N ARG A 126 16.57 17.56 9.33
CA ARG A 126 17.46 17.77 8.17
C ARG A 126 18.77 17.01 8.34
N LEU A 127 19.32 16.98 9.56
CA LEU A 127 20.50 16.20 9.92
C LEU A 127 20.26 14.67 9.83
N ASP A 128 19.10 14.20 10.31
CA ASP A 128 18.70 12.78 10.18
C ASP A 128 18.48 12.38 8.72
N GLY A 129 17.92 13.28 7.92
CA GLY A 129 17.83 13.11 6.46
C GLY A 129 19.20 13.02 5.78
N LEU A 130 20.15 13.84 6.20
CA LEU A 130 21.54 13.79 5.72
C LEU A 130 22.26 12.50 6.14
N SER A 131 22.02 12.00 7.34
CA SER A 131 22.63 10.75 7.83
C SER A 131 22.15 9.50 7.08
N LYS A 132 20.97 9.56 6.47
CA LYS A 132 20.37 8.48 5.65
C LYS A 132 20.77 8.53 4.18
N LEU A 133 21.47 9.59 3.75
CA LEU A 133 22.04 9.67 2.40
C LEU A 133 23.23 8.69 2.25
N PRO A 134 23.49 8.20 1.03
CA PRO A 134 24.72 7.46 0.76
C PRO A 134 25.94 8.24 1.30
N GLN A 135 26.88 7.54 1.91
CA GLN A 135 28.00 8.16 2.64
C GLN A 135 28.82 9.17 1.78
N LEU A 136 28.91 8.95 0.47
CA LEU A 136 29.68 9.80 -0.45
C LEU A 136 29.21 11.27 -0.49
N PRO A 137 27.91 11.59 -0.69
CA PRO A 137 27.46 12.98 -0.63
C PRO A 137 27.63 13.64 0.73
N SER A 138 27.45 12.87 1.83
CA SER A 138 27.63 13.39 3.21
C SER A 138 29.08 13.78 3.48
N ILE A 139 30.04 12.93 3.08
CA ILE A 139 31.48 13.20 3.19
C ILE A 139 31.88 14.40 2.33
N PHE A 140 31.34 14.51 1.11
CA PHE A 140 31.63 15.63 0.22
C PHE A 140 31.15 16.96 0.81
N ILE A 141 29.95 17.03 1.37
CA ILE A 141 29.40 18.21 2.04
C ILE A 141 30.27 18.60 3.24
N MET A 142 30.65 17.62 4.08
CA MET A 142 31.53 17.84 5.22
C MET A 142 32.89 18.42 4.80
N LEU A 143 33.49 17.86 3.75
CA LEU A 143 34.78 18.29 3.22
C LEU A 143 34.68 19.71 2.62
N LEU A 144 33.58 20.04 1.98
CA LEU A 144 33.32 21.36 1.44
C LEU A 144 33.24 22.42 2.57
N PHE A 145 32.57 22.12 3.69
CA PHE A 145 32.55 23.02 4.87
C PHE A 145 33.94 23.20 5.45
N ILE A 146 34.72 22.14 5.60
CA ILE A 146 36.10 22.23 6.10
C ILE A 146 36.95 23.10 5.17
N CYS A 147 36.83 22.94 3.85
CA CYS A 147 37.53 23.80 2.88
C CYS A 147 37.16 25.28 2.99
N ILE A 148 35.88 25.59 3.17
CA ILE A 148 35.41 27.00 3.33
C ILE A 148 35.97 27.59 4.63
N GLU A 149 35.93 26.85 5.74
CA GLU A 149 36.45 27.33 7.05
C GLU A 149 37.98 27.47 7.06
N THR A 150 38.69 26.60 6.37
CA THR A 150 40.15 26.64 6.32
C THR A 150 40.72 27.59 5.25
N ALA A 151 39.90 27.97 4.25
CA ALA A 151 40.31 28.84 3.13
C ALA A 151 40.96 30.18 3.56
N PRO A 152 40.40 30.93 4.57
CA PRO A 152 41.03 32.18 5.03
C PRO A 152 42.41 31.98 5.69
N VAL A 153 42.56 30.87 6.44
CA VAL A 153 43.80 30.51 7.12
C VAL A 153 44.87 30.13 6.07
N LEU A 154 44.52 29.27 5.10
CA LEU A 154 45.40 28.88 4.01
C LEU A 154 45.77 30.06 3.13
N SER A 155 44.83 30.96 2.80
CA SER A 155 45.09 32.16 2.05
C SER A 155 46.14 33.06 2.73
N LYS A 156 46.07 33.18 4.07
CA LYS A 156 47.02 33.92 4.86
C LYS A 156 48.38 33.23 4.94
N LEU A 157 48.39 31.92 4.99
CA LEU A 157 49.64 31.11 5.05
C LEU A 157 50.43 31.17 3.72
N PHE A 158 49.73 31.16 2.57
CA PHE A 158 50.32 31.21 1.24
C PHE A 158 50.44 32.61 0.66
N SER A 159 49.92 33.65 1.33
CA SER A 159 50.11 35.04 0.90
C SER A 159 51.52 35.51 1.25
N ASP A 160 52.17 36.10 0.28
CA ASP A 160 53.46 36.78 0.51
C ASP A 160 53.30 37.86 1.61
N LYS A 161 54.38 38.06 2.41
CA LYS A 161 54.41 39.08 3.47
C LYS A 161 54.03 40.43 2.91
N GLY A 162 52.85 40.86 3.32
CA GLY A 162 52.37 42.18 2.88
C GLY A 162 53.03 43.35 3.64
N PRO A 163 52.85 44.58 3.16
CA PRO A 163 53.42 45.78 3.82
C PRO A 163 52.94 45.98 5.26
N TYR A 164 51.89 45.32 5.68
CA TYR A 164 51.41 45.30 7.07
C TYR A 164 52.26 44.42 7.99
N ASP A 165 52.74 43.29 7.49
CA ASP A 165 53.60 42.35 8.25
C ASP A 165 55.01 42.94 8.43
N GLU A 166 55.50 43.73 7.50
CA GLU A 166 56.75 44.46 7.63
C GLU A 166 56.64 45.59 8.69
N LYS A 167 55.55 46.30 8.73
CA LYS A 167 55.29 47.32 9.76
C LYS A 167 55.15 46.73 11.13
N LEU A 168 54.47 45.60 11.28
CA LEU A 168 54.32 44.88 12.55
C LEU A 168 55.69 44.44 13.10
N LYS A 169 56.54 43.91 12.23
CA LYS A 169 57.89 43.45 12.57
C LYS A 169 58.80 44.60 12.97
N ASN A 170 58.67 45.80 12.35
CA ASN A 170 59.42 46.98 12.71
C ASN A 170 58.96 47.52 14.11
N ILE A 171 57.65 47.49 14.42
CA ILE A 171 57.11 47.88 15.71
C ILE A 171 57.53 46.90 16.82
N GLU A 172 57.50 45.60 16.56
CA GLU A 172 58.03 44.59 17.51
C GLU A 172 59.52 44.82 17.83
N HIS A 173 60.31 45.11 16.82
CA HIS A 173 61.75 45.37 17.02
C HIS A 173 62.02 46.70 17.75
N GLU A 174 61.14 47.67 17.64
CA GLU A 174 61.20 48.96 18.36
C GLU A 174 60.81 48.85 19.85
N ILE A 175 60.00 47.84 20.20
CA ILE A 175 59.59 47.54 21.59
C ILE A 175 60.60 46.69 22.34
N GLU A 176 61.42 45.91 21.65
CA GLU A 176 62.45 45.03 22.24
C GLU A 176 63.79 45.75 22.50
N LEU A 177 63.96 47.00 22.06
CA LEU A 177 65.14 47.86 22.37
C LEU A 177 64.83 48.82 23.53
#